data_375f0e7292b7b77ed8af70fe679cdd09
#
_entry.id   375f0e7292b7b77ed8af70fe679cdd09
#
_cell.length_a   1.000
_cell.length_b   1.000
_cell.length_c   1.000
_cell.angle_alpha   90.00
_cell.angle_beta   90.00
_cell.angle_gamma   90.00
#
_symmetry.space_group_name_H-M   'P 1'
#
loop_
_entity.id
_entity.type
_entity.pdbx_description
1 polymer ?
#
loop_
_entity_poly.entity_id
_entity_poly.type
_entity_poly.pdbx_seq_one_letter_code
_entity_poly.pdbx_strand_id
1 'polypeptide(L)'
;MILNKSILLVEDNRQDEKLILRALRKVNLANQVDVVRDGQQALDYMFREGEFAAREGEALPTVVLLDIGLPRVSGLDVIKRLRSDPRTRLQPVVILTSSDEERDRQASYEDGANSFVRKPLDFAEFAETVARLGIYWLAVNKAPQE
;
A
#
# COMPACT_ATOMS: atom_id res chain seq x y z
N MET A 1 -19.85 16.38 -1.17
CA MET A 1 -19.79 14.95 -0.82
C MET A 1 -18.40 14.61 -0.31
N ILE A 2 -18.34 13.95 0.81
CA ILE A 2 -17.07 13.50 1.38
C ILE A 2 -16.72 12.17 0.73
N LEU A 3 -15.57 12.12 0.05
CA LEU A 3 -15.08 10.87 -0.51
C LEU A 3 -14.40 10.05 0.57
N ASN A 4 -14.70 8.77 0.63
CA ASN A 4 -14.01 7.84 1.51
C ASN A 4 -12.64 7.54 0.91
N LYS A 5 -11.59 8.06 1.56
CA LYS A 5 -10.21 7.82 1.16
C LYS A 5 -9.54 6.98 2.22
N SER A 6 -9.09 5.82 1.84
CA SER A 6 -8.42 4.90 2.76
C SER A 6 -7.12 4.39 2.18
N ILE A 7 -6.24 3.97 3.06
CA ILE A 7 -4.94 3.40 2.71
C ILE A 7 -4.85 2.02 3.33
N LEU A 8 -4.37 1.05 2.58
CA LEU A 8 -3.92 -0.22 3.14
C LEU A 8 -2.41 -0.16 3.23
N LEU A 9 -1.88 -0.31 4.44
CA LEU A 9 -0.45 -0.41 4.69
C LEU A 9 -0.09 -1.87 4.93
N VAL A 10 0.80 -2.40 4.10
CA VAL A 10 1.29 -3.77 4.22
C VAL A 10 2.75 -3.71 4.64
N GLU A 11 3.00 -3.90 5.94
CA GLU A 11 4.32 -3.69 6.53
C GLU A 11 4.51 -4.62 7.72
N ASP A 12 5.59 -5.40 7.73
CA ASP A 12 5.88 -6.31 8.84
C ASP A 12 6.85 -5.72 9.87
N ASN A 13 7.54 -4.62 9.55
CA ASN A 13 8.43 -3.95 10.50
C ASN A 13 7.65 -2.98 11.37
N ARG A 14 7.61 -3.26 12.67
CA ARG A 14 6.80 -2.48 13.62
C ARG A 14 7.25 -1.04 13.78
N GLN A 15 8.55 -0.77 13.71
CA GLN A 15 9.06 0.61 13.80
C GLN A 15 8.65 1.42 12.57
N ASP A 16 8.78 0.83 11.38
CA ASP A 16 8.37 1.47 10.15
C ASP A 16 6.86 1.71 10.13
N GLU A 17 6.09 0.74 10.60
CA GLU A 17 4.63 0.89 10.73
C GLU A 17 4.26 2.12 11.55
N LYS A 18 4.86 2.26 12.73
CA LYS A 18 4.57 3.40 13.63
C LYS A 18 4.91 4.73 12.99
N LEU A 19 6.07 4.80 12.33
CA LEU A 19 6.52 6.01 11.68
C LEU A 19 5.59 6.39 10.52
N ILE A 20 5.22 5.42 9.69
CA ILE A 20 4.34 5.63 8.56
C ILE A 20 2.97 6.11 9.04
N LEU A 21 2.40 5.45 10.05
CA LEU A 21 1.10 5.85 10.58
C LEU A 21 1.12 7.27 11.13
N ARG A 22 2.19 7.64 11.84
CA ARG A 22 2.33 9.00 12.38
C ARG A 22 2.39 10.03 11.25
N ALA A 23 3.17 9.77 10.22
CA ALA A 23 3.30 10.68 9.08
C ALA A 23 1.97 10.84 8.34
N LEU A 24 1.24 9.76 8.13
CA LEU A 24 -0.06 9.80 7.45
C LEU A 24 -1.10 10.55 8.27
N ARG A 25 -1.09 10.40 9.60
CA ARG A 25 -2.02 11.15 10.48
C ARG A 25 -1.79 12.65 10.39
N LYS A 26 -0.55 13.09 10.28
CA LYS A 26 -0.24 14.52 10.16
C LYS A 26 -0.79 15.12 8.87
N VAL A 27 -0.82 14.34 7.79
CA VAL A 27 -1.41 14.79 6.52
C VAL A 27 -2.93 14.91 6.62
N ASN A 28 -3.55 14.02 7.37
CA ASN A 28 -4.99 14.04 7.66
C ASN A 28 -5.89 14.02 6.42
N LEU A 29 -5.49 13.32 5.38
CA LEU A 29 -6.28 13.18 4.15
C LEU A 29 -7.01 11.84 4.07
N ALA A 30 -6.55 10.81 4.79
CA ALA A 30 -7.19 9.51 4.80
C ALA A 30 -8.25 9.44 5.89
N ASN A 31 -9.42 8.89 5.55
CA ASN A 31 -10.46 8.59 6.53
C ASN A 31 -10.04 7.41 7.41
N GLN A 32 -9.27 6.48 6.85
CA GLN A 32 -8.91 5.26 7.51
C GLN A 32 -7.58 4.73 6.95
N VAL A 33 -6.72 4.24 7.82
CA VAL A 33 -5.51 3.51 7.45
C VAL A 33 -5.58 2.17 8.13
N ASP A 34 -5.71 1.11 7.34
CA ASP A 34 -5.69 -0.26 7.84
C ASP A 34 -4.29 -0.84 7.66
N VAL A 35 -3.86 -1.65 8.61
CA VAL A 35 -2.53 -2.26 8.58
C VAL A 35 -2.66 -3.78 8.56
N VAL A 36 -1.94 -4.40 7.63
CA VAL A 36 -1.72 -5.85 7.64
C VAL A 36 -0.21 -6.09 7.58
N ARG A 37 0.25 -7.27 8.00
CA ARG A 37 1.66 -7.47 8.29
C ARG A 37 2.32 -8.59 7.49
N ASP A 38 1.58 -9.23 6.61
CA ASP A 38 2.15 -10.20 5.68
C ASP A 38 1.33 -10.24 4.39
N GLY A 39 1.89 -10.93 3.39
CA GLY A 39 1.26 -10.96 2.06
C GLY A 39 -0.07 -11.70 2.04
N GLN A 40 -0.22 -12.74 2.86
CA GLN A 40 -1.48 -13.47 2.92
C GLN A 40 -2.58 -12.61 3.52
N GLN A 41 -2.28 -11.86 4.59
CA GLN A 41 -3.24 -10.91 5.17
C GLN A 41 -3.62 -9.84 4.15
N ALA A 42 -2.67 -9.38 3.34
CA ALA A 42 -2.96 -8.39 2.31
C ALA A 42 -3.95 -8.95 1.28
N LEU A 43 -3.76 -10.18 0.83
CA LEU A 43 -4.68 -10.82 -0.11
C LEU A 43 -6.05 -11.03 0.53
N ASP A 44 -6.09 -11.51 1.76
CA ASP A 44 -7.36 -11.69 2.48
C ASP A 44 -8.10 -10.37 2.61
N TYR A 45 -7.39 -9.29 2.92
CA TYR A 45 -7.98 -7.95 3.01
C TYR A 45 -8.55 -7.52 1.66
N MET A 46 -7.76 -7.60 0.61
CA MET A 46 -8.18 -7.10 -0.71
C MET A 46 -9.34 -7.90 -1.29
N PHE A 47 -9.38 -9.21 -1.04
CA PHE A 47 -10.42 -10.09 -1.56
C PHE A 47 -11.54 -10.35 -0.56
N ARG A 48 -11.52 -9.70 0.60
CA ARG A 48 -12.54 -9.86 1.66
C ARG A 48 -12.72 -11.31 2.05
N GLU A 49 -11.61 -11.97 2.35
CA GLU A 49 -11.57 -13.36 2.76
C GLU A 49 -11.02 -13.48 4.19
N GLY A 50 -11.07 -14.69 4.76
CA GLY A 50 -10.53 -14.94 6.10
C GLY A 50 -11.12 -13.99 7.14
N GLU A 51 -10.26 -13.37 7.93
CA GLU A 51 -10.69 -12.44 8.98
C GLU A 51 -11.36 -11.17 8.43
N PHE A 52 -11.25 -10.91 7.14
CA PHE A 52 -11.85 -9.72 6.51
C PHE A 52 -13.13 -10.04 5.73
N ALA A 53 -13.64 -11.27 5.85
CA ALA A 53 -14.84 -11.69 5.12
C ALA A 53 -16.07 -10.83 5.45
N ALA A 54 -16.18 -10.37 6.71
CA ALA A 54 -17.29 -9.52 7.14
C ALA A 54 -17.29 -8.14 6.47
N ARG A 55 -16.20 -7.76 5.81
CA ARG A 55 -16.07 -6.47 5.11
C ARG A 55 -16.42 -6.57 3.62
N GLU A 56 -17.05 -7.66 3.22
CA GLU A 56 -17.54 -7.83 1.85
C GLU A 56 -18.44 -6.66 1.46
N GLY A 57 -18.20 -6.10 0.29
CA GLY A 57 -18.97 -4.97 -0.21
C GLY A 57 -18.40 -3.59 0.15
N GLU A 58 -17.45 -3.51 1.07
CA GLU A 58 -16.76 -2.25 1.37
C GLU A 58 -15.86 -1.86 0.21
N ALA A 59 -15.69 -0.56 0.01
CA ALA A 59 -14.81 -0.05 -1.03
C ALA A 59 -13.36 -0.47 -0.77
N LEU A 60 -12.64 -0.73 -1.85
CA LEU A 60 -11.20 -1.01 -1.77
C LEU A 60 -10.43 0.26 -1.41
N PRO A 61 -9.21 0.14 -0.87
CA PRO A 61 -8.44 1.32 -0.50
C PRO A 61 -8.09 2.16 -1.72
N THR A 62 -7.92 3.46 -1.49
CA THR A 62 -7.51 4.39 -2.54
C THR A 62 -6.11 4.04 -3.05
N VAL A 63 -5.23 3.62 -2.14
CA VAL A 63 -3.88 3.20 -2.47
C VAL A 63 -3.41 2.13 -1.48
N VAL A 64 -2.59 1.21 -1.97
CA VAL A 64 -1.90 0.21 -1.15
C VAL A 64 -0.42 0.59 -1.07
N LEU A 65 0.11 0.75 0.14
CA LEU A 65 1.53 0.92 0.38
C LEU A 65 2.08 -0.44 0.79
N LEU A 66 3.00 -0.98 0.01
CA LEU A 66 3.37 -2.39 0.08
C LEU A 66 4.89 -2.58 0.12
N ASP A 67 5.39 -3.29 1.13
CA ASP A 67 6.78 -3.72 1.13
C ASP A 67 6.94 -5.00 0.29
N ILE A 68 8.09 -5.18 -0.33
CA ILE A 68 8.40 -6.37 -1.12
C ILE A 68 8.72 -7.55 -0.20
N GLY A 69 9.52 -7.33 0.82
CA GLY A 69 10.08 -8.37 1.67
C GLY A 69 9.14 -8.85 2.77
N LEU A 70 7.94 -9.26 2.40
CA LEU A 70 6.94 -9.70 3.38
C LEU A 70 7.06 -11.20 3.66
N PRO A 71 6.73 -11.63 4.90
CA PRO A 71 6.61 -13.05 5.19
C PRO A 71 5.37 -13.65 4.55
N ARG A 72 5.36 -14.98 4.44
CA ARG A 72 4.30 -15.84 3.90
C ARG A 72 4.11 -15.69 2.41
N VAL A 73 3.62 -14.54 1.94
CA VAL A 73 3.48 -14.23 0.51
C VAL A 73 4.22 -12.95 0.26
N SER A 74 5.12 -12.95 -0.71
CA SER A 74 5.94 -11.77 -1.02
C SER A 74 5.10 -10.63 -1.58
N GLY A 75 5.63 -9.40 -1.48
CA GLY A 75 4.94 -8.24 -2.06
C GLY A 75 4.75 -8.36 -3.56
N LEU A 76 5.74 -8.93 -4.27
CA LEU A 76 5.62 -9.13 -5.72
C LEU A 76 4.49 -10.11 -6.06
N ASP A 77 4.35 -11.18 -5.29
CA ASP A 77 3.27 -12.14 -5.49
C ASP A 77 1.91 -11.53 -5.19
N VAL A 78 1.84 -10.64 -4.19
CA VAL A 78 0.61 -9.88 -3.91
C VAL A 78 0.21 -9.07 -5.15
N ILE A 79 1.15 -8.33 -5.74
CA ILE A 79 0.86 -7.52 -6.94
C ILE A 79 0.38 -8.40 -8.10
N LYS A 80 1.07 -9.50 -8.37
CA LYS A 80 0.68 -10.42 -9.44
C LYS A 80 -0.76 -10.89 -9.26
N ARG A 81 -1.10 -11.24 -8.04
CA ARG A 81 -2.45 -11.72 -7.71
C ARG A 81 -3.49 -10.63 -7.92
N LEU A 82 -3.20 -9.39 -7.50
CA LEU A 82 -4.10 -8.27 -7.69
C LEU A 82 -4.33 -7.98 -9.18
N ARG A 83 -3.29 -8.05 -10.00
CA ARG A 83 -3.39 -7.74 -11.44
C ARG A 83 -4.11 -8.82 -12.23
N SER A 84 -4.17 -10.05 -11.70
CA SER A 84 -4.81 -11.17 -12.37
C SER A 84 -6.31 -11.28 -12.11
N ASP A 85 -6.88 -10.45 -11.24
CA ASP A 85 -8.30 -10.50 -10.89
C ASP A 85 -9.00 -9.21 -11.35
N PRO A 86 -10.14 -9.32 -12.05
CA PRO A 86 -10.86 -8.13 -12.55
C PRO A 86 -11.26 -7.15 -11.44
N ARG A 87 -11.48 -7.63 -10.22
CA ARG A 87 -11.88 -6.76 -9.09
C ARG A 87 -10.76 -5.84 -8.63
N THR A 88 -9.50 -6.22 -8.83
CA THR A 88 -8.35 -5.53 -8.25
C THR A 88 -7.29 -5.11 -9.27
N ARG A 89 -7.48 -5.41 -10.56
CA ARG A 89 -6.44 -5.19 -11.57
C ARG A 89 -6.01 -3.73 -11.73
N LEU A 90 -6.86 -2.78 -11.37
CA LEU A 90 -6.57 -1.34 -11.49
C LEU A 90 -6.20 -0.70 -10.14
N GLN A 91 -6.10 -1.48 -9.08
CA GLN A 91 -5.78 -0.98 -7.75
C GLN A 91 -4.43 -0.24 -7.75
N PRO A 92 -4.37 1.03 -7.33
CA PRO A 92 -3.09 1.72 -7.17
C PRO A 92 -2.25 1.06 -6.08
N VAL A 93 -1.02 0.68 -6.44
CA VAL A 93 -0.07 0.04 -5.53
C VAL A 93 1.26 0.77 -5.61
N VAL A 94 1.74 1.23 -4.46
CA VAL A 94 3.05 1.87 -4.31
C VAL A 94 3.93 0.94 -3.49
N ILE A 95 5.06 0.55 -4.04
CA ILE A 95 6.08 -0.19 -3.28
C ILE A 95 6.83 0.80 -2.41
N LEU A 96 6.94 0.49 -1.12
CA LEU A 96 7.71 1.28 -0.16
C LEU A 96 8.61 0.30 0.59
N THR A 97 9.88 0.23 0.21
CA THR A 97 10.79 -0.82 0.65
C THR A 97 12.19 -0.28 0.94
N SER A 98 12.93 -0.99 1.80
CA SER A 98 14.33 -0.67 2.03
C SER A 98 15.25 -1.17 0.90
N SER A 99 14.76 -2.03 0.02
CA SER A 99 15.53 -2.51 -1.12
C SER A 99 15.77 -1.40 -2.15
N ASP A 100 16.98 -1.33 -2.68
CA ASP A 100 17.35 -0.43 -3.77
C ASP A 100 17.94 -1.22 -4.94
N GLU A 101 17.70 -2.52 -4.99
CA GLU A 101 18.21 -3.36 -6.07
C GLU A 101 17.43 -3.11 -7.35
N GLU A 102 18.14 -2.95 -8.45
CA GLU A 102 17.55 -2.72 -9.76
C GLU A 102 16.60 -3.85 -10.16
N ARG A 103 16.98 -5.09 -9.86
CA ARG A 103 16.12 -6.25 -10.18
C ARG A 103 14.78 -6.21 -9.46
N ASP A 104 14.76 -5.73 -8.21
CA ASP A 104 13.52 -5.60 -7.44
C ASP A 104 12.65 -4.49 -8.02
N ARG A 105 13.26 -3.39 -8.42
CA ARG A 105 12.58 -2.30 -9.08
C ARG A 105 11.95 -2.74 -10.39
N GLN A 106 12.73 -3.42 -11.25
CA GLN A 106 12.24 -3.91 -12.54
C GLN A 106 11.11 -4.92 -12.35
N ALA A 107 11.29 -5.89 -11.46
CA ALA A 107 10.27 -6.89 -11.19
C ALA A 107 8.98 -6.25 -10.67
N SER A 108 9.10 -5.22 -9.81
CA SER A 108 7.92 -4.52 -9.28
C SER A 108 7.10 -3.89 -10.40
N TYR A 109 7.75 -3.19 -11.33
CA TYR A 109 7.03 -2.59 -12.46
C TYR A 109 6.49 -3.63 -13.42
N GLU A 110 7.25 -4.68 -13.71
CA GLU A 110 6.79 -5.77 -14.57
C GLU A 110 5.55 -6.45 -14.01
N ASP A 111 5.49 -6.61 -12.68
CA ASP A 111 4.36 -7.24 -12.01
C ASP A 111 3.18 -6.28 -11.84
N GLY A 112 3.36 -5.00 -12.14
CA GLY A 112 2.26 -4.05 -12.18
C GLY A 112 2.20 -3.02 -11.06
N ALA A 113 3.31 -2.76 -10.35
CA ALA A 113 3.37 -1.66 -9.39
C ALA A 113 3.24 -0.32 -10.11
N ASN A 114 2.56 0.63 -9.48
CA ASN A 114 2.40 1.98 -10.02
C ASN A 114 3.56 2.88 -9.67
N SER A 115 4.25 2.59 -8.57
CA SER A 115 5.38 3.40 -8.11
C SER A 115 6.29 2.56 -7.22
N PHE A 116 7.58 2.87 -7.23
CA PHE A 116 8.57 2.21 -6.40
C PHE A 116 9.33 3.27 -5.63
N VAL A 117 9.27 3.22 -4.31
CA VAL A 117 9.90 4.20 -3.42
C VAL A 117 10.80 3.49 -2.43
N ARG A 118 12.06 3.89 -2.38
CA ARG A 118 12.99 3.39 -1.38
C ARG A 118 12.75 4.11 -0.06
N LYS A 119 12.70 3.35 1.05
CA LYS A 119 12.61 3.92 2.39
C LYS A 119 13.91 4.65 2.71
N PRO A 120 13.89 5.97 2.99
CA PRO A 120 15.09 6.66 3.45
C PRO A 120 15.59 6.10 4.78
N LEU A 121 16.90 6.16 5.01
CA LEU A 121 17.49 5.71 6.27
C LEU A 121 17.27 6.69 7.40
N ASP A 122 17.19 7.98 7.08
CA ASP A 122 16.93 9.05 8.03
C ASP A 122 15.44 9.12 8.37
N PHE A 123 15.10 9.13 9.66
CA PHE A 123 13.70 9.12 10.10
C PHE A 123 12.92 10.34 9.63
N ALA A 124 13.53 11.52 9.63
CA ALA A 124 12.86 12.74 9.20
C ALA A 124 12.56 12.70 7.71
N GLU A 125 13.51 12.23 6.89
CA GLU A 125 13.30 12.06 5.46
C GLU A 125 12.25 11.00 5.16
N PHE A 126 12.24 9.91 5.93
CA PHE A 126 11.26 8.85 5.77
C PHE A 126 9.85 9.40 6.04
N ALA A 127 9.68 10.10 7.15
CA ALA A 127 8.38 10.71 7.49
C ALA A 127 7.93 11.69 6.40
N GLU A 128 8.84 12.51 5.89
CA GLU A 128 8.54 13.47 4.83
C GLU A 128 8.14 12.76 3.54
N THR A 129 8.85 11.69 3.18
CA THR A 129 8.53 10.89 1.99
C THR A 129 7.13 10.29 2.10
N VAL A 130 6.79 9.73 3.26
CA VAL A 130 5.46 9.15 3.48
C VAL A 130 4.37 10.23 3.39
N ALA A 131 4.61 11.39 3.98
CA ALA A 131 3.66 12.50 3.92
C ALA A 131 3.41 12.92 2.46
N ARG A 132 4.45 13.00 1.65
CA ARG A 132 4.32 13.32 0.23
C ARG A 132 3.54 12.27 -0.55
N LEU A 133 3.78 10.98 -0.24
CA LEU A 133 3.02 9.89 -0.85
C LEU A 133 1.54 9.99 -0.49
N GLY A 134 1.23 10.28 0.77
CA GLY A 134 -0.14 10.47 1.21
C GLY A 134 -0.82 11.60 0.45
N ILE A 135 -0.17 12.74 0.34
CA ILE A 135 -0.71 13.89 -0.39
C ILE A 135 -0.91 13.55 -1.87
N TYR A 136 0.10 12.97 -2.50
CA TYR A 136 0.00 12.66 -3.93
C TYR A 136 -1.14 11.69 -4.23
N TRP A 137 -1.16 10.55 -3.52
CA TRP A 137 -2.10 9.47 -3.86
C TRP A 137 -3.52 9.74 -3.39
N LEU A 138 -3.71 10.56 -2.35
CA LEU A 138 -5.04 10.87 -1.84
C LEU A 138 -5.61 12.18 -2.38
N ALA A 139 -4.77 13.16 -2.70
CA ALA A 139 -5.24 14.49 -3.09
C ALA A 139 -4.88 14.91 -4.51
N VAL A 140 -3.81 14.38 -5.08
CA VAL A 140 -3.32 14.81 -6.39
C VAL A 140 -3.64 13.79 -7.49
N ASN A 141 -3.35 12.53 -7.24
CA ASN A 141 -3.62 11.47 -8.20
C ASN A 141 -5.12 11.29 -8.44
N LYS A 142 -5.50 11.02 -9.67
CA LYS A 142 -6.88 10.68 -10.01
C LYS A 142 -6.99 9.17 -10.09
N ALA A 143 -7.82 8.59 -9.21
CA ALA A 143 -8.05 7.15 -9.20
C ALA A 143 -8.87 6.72 -10.44
N PRO A 144 -8.77 5.43 -10.83
CA PRO A 144 -9.53 4.94 -11.99
C PRO A 144 -11.04 5.09 -11.84
N GLN A 145 -11.53 5.14 -10.59
CA GLN A 145 -12.96 5.14 -10.28
C GLN A 145 -13.29 6.25 -9.28
N GLU A 146 -13.20 7.46 -9.71
CA GLU A 146 -13.61 8.62 -8.89
C GLU A 146 -14.79 9.33 -9.50
#